data_c58d132645000154076650fb5aaf5bf3
#
_entry.id   c58d132645000154076650fb5aaf5bf3
#
_cell.length_a   1.000
_cell.length_b   1.000
_cell.length_c   1.000
_cell.angle_alpha   90.00
_cell.angle_beta   90.00
_cell.angle_gamma   90.00
#
_symmetry.space_group_name_H-M   'P 1'
#
loop_
_entity.id
_entity.type
_entity.pdbx_description
1 polymer ?
#
loop_
_entity_poly.entity_id
_entity_poly.type
_entity_poly.pdbx_seq_one_letter_code
_entity_poly.pdbx_strand_id
1 'polypeptide(L)'
;MLIIAQKERKTQMNQEKVIVIDFGGQYNQLVARRVRECNVYCEIYSYKTDLEQIKAMNPKGIILTGGPNSCYEADSPTYQKELFEIGVPVLGLCYGAQLMMHVLGGKVEKAPVREYGKTEVSVNQDSPIFQDVSKNTICWMSHFDYISQTAPGFVVIATTAD
;
A
#
# COMPACT_ATOMS: atom_id res chain seq x y z
N MET A 1 32.84 -43.52 -6.90
CA MET A 1 31.67 -42.95 -6.20
C MET A 1 31.08 -41.90 -7.14
N LEU A 2 29.99 -42.20 -7.83
CA LEU A 2 29.38 -41.33 -8.83
C LEU A 2 28.28 -40.53 -8.11
N ILE A 3 28.48 -39.22 -7.95
CA ILE A 3 27.45 -38.33 -7.40
C ILE A 3 26.63 -37.82 -8.58
N ILE A 4 25.41 -38.36 -8.75
CA ILE A 4 24.44 -37.84 -9.71
C ILE A 4 23.66 -36.73 -9.04
N ALA A 5 23.99 -35.46 -9.36
CA ALA A 5 23.16 -34.34 -8.99
C ALA A 5 21.94 -34.30 -9.90
N GLN A 6 20.78 -34.58 -9.34
CA GLN A 6 19.53 -34.39 -10.03
C GLN A 6 19.30 -32.89 -10.22
N LYS A 7 19.27 -32.44 -11.48
CA LYS A 7 18.94 -31.07 -11.84
C LYS A 7 17.48 -30.83 -11.43
N GLU A 8 17.29 -30.19 -10.30
CA GLU A 8 15.96 -29.76 -9.89
C GLU A 8 15.35 -28.92 -11.02
N ARG A 9 14.34 -29.48 -11.67
CA ARG A 9 13.44 -28.65 -12.46
C ARG A 9 12.79 -27.71 -11.46
N LYS A 10 13.18 -26.44 -11.45
CA LYS A 10 12.36 -25.37 -10.89
C LYS A 10 11.06 -25.39 -11.67
N THR A 11 10.11 -26.17 -11.20
CA THR A 11 8.71 -25.94 -11.50
C THR A 11 8.49 -24.54 -10.95
N GLN A 12 8.40 -23.54 -11.82
CA GLN A 12 7.86 -22.25 -11.44
C GLN A 12 6.42 -22.56 -11.01
N MET A 13 6.26 -22.87 -9.74
CA MET A 13 4.95 -22.79 -9.12
C MET A 13 4.56 -21.35 -9.29
N ASN A 14 3.49 -21.10 -10.03
CA ASN A 14 2.91 -19.79 -10.23
C ASN A 14 2.29 -19.38 -8.88
N GLN A 15 3.19 -19.04 -7.93
CA GLN A 15 2.82 -18.72 -6.55
C GLN A 15 2.15 -17.36 -6.59
N GLU A 16 0.89 -17.33 -6.20
CA GLU A 16 0.16 -16.08 -6.03
C GLU A 16 0.93 -15.19 -5.05
N LYS A 17 1.20 -13.96 -5.45
CA LYS A 17 2.00 -13.04 -4.66
C LYS A 17 1.36 -11.66 -4.54
N VAL A 18 1.62 -11.02 -3.42
CA VAL A 18 1.40 -9.60 -3.20
C VAL A 18 2.74 -8.87 -3.30
N ILE A 19 2.76 -7.75 -4.00
CA ILE A 19 3.93 -6.88 -4.08
C ILE A 19 3.75 -5.73 -3.10
N VAL A 20 4.78 -5.50 -2.28
CA VAL A 20 4.86 -4.36 -1.36
C VAL A 20 5.85 -3.37 -1.95
N ILE A 21 5.40 -2.16 -2.29
CA ILE A 21 6.27 -1.10 -2.82
C ILE A 21 6.73 -0.20 -1.67
N ASP A 22 8.04 -0.11 -1.54
CA ASP A 22 8.76 0.65 -0.52
C ASP A 22 9.04 2.08 -0.98
N PHE A 23 8.45 3.06 -0.31
CA PHE A 23 8.68 4.49 -0.51
C PHE A 23 9.65 5.11 0.51
N GLY A 24 10.44 4.30 1.20
CA GLY A 24 11.44 4.76 2.18
C GLY A 24 10.90 4.86 3.61
N GLY A 25 9.73 4.31 3.89
CA GLY A 25 9.16 4.26 5.22
C GLY A 25 9.84 3.26 6.15
N GLN A 26 9.67 3.43 7.46
CA GLN A 26 10.31 2.57 8.47
C GLN A 26 9.62 1.22 8.65
N TYR A 27 8.36 1.08 8.23
CA TYR A 27 7.51 -0.08 8.55
C TYR A 27 7.29 -1.05 7.39
N ASN A 28 8.02 -0.92 6.28
CA ASN A 28 7.85 -1.74 5.09
C ASN A 28 8.00 -3.24 5.37
N GLN A 29 9.00 -3.60 6.18
CA GLN A 29 9.23 -4.99 6.61
C GLN A 29 8.09 -5.51 7.50
N LEU A 30 7.53 -4.65 8.36
CA LEU A 30 6.39 -5.01 9.21
C LEU A 30 5.13 -5.24 8.37
N VAL A 31 4.88 -4.41 7.37
CA VAL A 31 3.78 -4.61 6.41
C VAL A 31 3.91 -5.97 5.73
N ALA A 32 5.09 -6.25 5.15
CA ALA A 32 5.34 -7.53 4.49
C ALA A 32 5.21 -8.72 5.46
N ARG A 33 5.65 -8.57 6.70
CA ARG A 33 5.48 -9.59 7.74
C ARG A 33 4.00 -9.85 8.01
N ARG A 34 3.16 -8.83 8.15
CA ARG A 34 1.72 -8.99 8.35
C ARG A 34 1.05 -9.73 7.19
N VAL A 35 1.44 -9.41 5.95
CA VAL A 35 0.95 -10.15 4.78
C VAL A 35 1.30 -11.64 4.88
N ARG A 36 2.55 -11.97 5.25
CA ARG A 36 3.00 -13.36 5.41
C ARG A 36 2.32 -14.08 6.57
N GLU A 37 2.01 -13.40 7.66
CA GLU A 37 1.24 -13.93 8.79
C GLU A 37 -0.20 -14.33 8.38
N CYS A 38 -0.72 -13.74 7.29
CA CYS A 38 -1.97 -14.15 6.66
C CYS A 38 -1.80 -15.31 5.66
N ASN A 39 -0.65 -16.02 5.66
CA ASN A 39 -0.30 -17.08 4.72
C ASN A 39 -0.28 -16.63 3.24
N VAL A 40 -0.02 -15.36 2.99
CA VAL A 40 0.12 -14.78 1.65
C VAL A 40 1.60 -14.51 1.37
N TYR A 41 2.09 -15.05 0.27
CA TYR A 41 3.45 -14.77 -0.16
C TYR A 41 3.56 -13.32 -0.64
N CYS A 42 4.60 -12.61 -0.18
CA CYS A 42 4.87 -11.26 -0.63
C CYS A 42 6.36 -10.96 -0.76
N GLU A 43 6.64 -10.05 -1.68
CA GLU A 43 7.98 -9.52 -1.94
C GLU A 43 7.96 -8.00 -1.84
N ILE A 44 9.08 -7.41 -1.38
CA ILE A 44 9.24 -5.96 -1.25
C ILE A 44 10.08 -5.48 -2.42
N TYR A 45 9.61 -4.45 -3.10
CA TYR A 45 10.32 -3.77 -4.19
C TYR A 45 10.41 -2.27 -3.94
N SER A 46 11.49 -1.67 -4.38
CA SER A 46 11.65 -0.22 -4.33
C SER A 46 10.63 0.47 -5.26
N TYR A 47 10.19 1.69 -4.91
CA TYR A 47 9.40 2.55 -5.79
C TYR A 47 10.09 2.86 -7.14
N LYS A 48 11.40 2.61 -7.23
CA LYS A 48 12.19 2.75 -8.47
C LYS A 48 12.09 1.54 -9.40
N THR A 49 11.41 0.48 -8.98
CA THR A 49 11.23 -0.71 -9.81
C THR A 49 10.36 -0.37 -11.00
N ASP A 50 10.82 -0.76 -12.17
CA ASP A 50 10.11 -0.51 -13.42
C ASP A 50 8.72 -1.17 -13.45
N LEU A 51 7.73 -0.48 -14.03
CA LEU A 51 6.36 -0.95 -14.10
C LEU A 51 6.23 -2.27 -14.88
N GLU A 52 7.00 -2.43 -15.94
CA GLU A 52 6.96 -3.66 -16.75
C GLU A 52 7.51 -4.86 -15.96
N GLN A 53 8.46 -4.63 -15.06
CA GLN A 53 8.91 -5.67 -14.12
C GLN A 53 7.78 -6.04 -13.15
N ILE A 54 7.06 -5.07 -12.60
CA ILE A 54 5.92 -5.32 -11.72
C ILE A 54 4.83 -6.12 -12.45
N LYS A 55 4.48 -5.74 -13.68
CA LYS A 55 3.52 -6.45 -14.54
C LYS A 55 3.96 -7.88 -14.82
N ALA A 56 5.24 -8.08 -15.16
CA ALA A 56 5.80 -9.40 -15.46
C ALA A 56 5.75 -10.36 -14.27
N MET A 57 5.74 -9.85 -13.05
CA MET A 57 5.59 -10.66 -11.83
C MET A 57 4.16 -11.18 -11.63
N ASN A 58 3.18 -10.65 -12.37
CA ASN A 58 1.77 -11.02 -12.30
C ASN A 58 1.21 -11.06 -10.87
N PRO A 59 1.31 -9.94 -10.10
CA PRO A 59 0.87 -9.90 -8.71
C PRO A 59 -0.64 -10.06 -8.60
N LYS A 60 -1.12 -10.57 -7.47
CA LYS A 60 -2.55 -10.62 -7.12
C LYS A 60 -3.02 -9.38 -6.37
N GLY A 61 -2.10 -8.58 -5.91
CA GLY A 61 -2.35 -7.30 -5.25
C GLY A 61 -1.06 -6.53 -5.03
N ILE A 62 -1.18 -5.23 -4.83
CA ILE A 62 -0.07 -4.32 -4.57
C ILE A 62 -0.36 -3.54 -3.30
N ILE A 63 0.63 -3.39 -2.44
CA ILE A 63 0.56 -2.53 -1.25
C ILE A 63 1.60 -1.42 -1.43
N LEU A 64 1.13 -0.17 -1.36
CA LEU A 64 1.97 1.02 -1.35
C LEU A 64 2.19 1.42 0.12
N THR A 65 3.42 1.45 0.57
CA THR A 65 3.75 1.70 1.97
C THR A 65 3.83 3.19 2.32
N GLY A 66 4.12 3.48 3.58
CA GLY A 66 4.43 4.82 4.02
C GLY A 66 5.79 5.32 3.52
N GLY A 67 6.00 6.63 3.63
CA GLY A 67 7.25 7.31 3.28
C GLY A 67 7.43 8.58 4.10
N PRO A 68 8.63 9.17 4.13
CA PRO A 68 8.93 10.35 4.96
C PRO A 68 8.54 11.68 4.32
N ASN A 69 8.21 11.69 3.03
CA ASN A 69 7.99 12.90 2.23
C ASN A 69 6.52 13.27 2.11
N SER A 70 6.23 14.47 1.63
CA SER A 70 4.92 14.86 1.14
C SER A 70 4.79 14.52 -0.35
N CYS A 71 3.73 13.83 -0.75
CA CYS A 71 3.59 13.26 -2.11
C CYS A 71 3.49 14.30 -3.24
N TYR A 72 3.25 15.57 -2.89
CA TYR A 72 3.16 16.70 -3.84
C TYR A 72 4.48 17.47 -4.00
N GLU A 73 5.54 17.11 -3.28
CA GLU A 73 6.86 17.72 -3.44
C GLU A 73 7.58 17.13 -4.66
N ALA A 74 8.31 17.98 -5.40
CA ALA A 74 8.91 17.61 -6.69
C ALA A 74 9.92 16.45 -6.60
N ASP A 75 10.65 16.36 -5.50
CA ASP A 75 11.69 15.32 -5.29
C ASP A 75 11.17 14.10 -4.51
N SER A 76 9.87 14.05 -4.27
CA SER A 76 9.27 12.95 -3.51
C SER A 76 9.18 11.66 -4.33
N PRO A 77 9.36 10.50 -3.68
CA PRO A 77 9.16 9.23 -4.33
C PRO A 77 7.78 9.15 -4.98
N THR A 78 7.71 8.87 -6.26
CA THR A 78 6.45 8.78 -6.99
C THR A 78 6.35 7.48 -7.76
N TYR A 79 5.16 7.20 -8.29
CA TYR A 79 4.92 6.10 -9.21
C TYR A 79 3.95 6.52 -10.31
N GLN A 80 4.04 5.85 -11.47
CA GLN A 80 3.23 6.19 -12.65
C GLN A 80 1.76 5.81 -12.41
N LYS A 81 0.85 6.59 -13.01
CA LYS A 81 -0.60 6.35 -12.96
C LYS A 81 -0.98 4.96 -13.45
N GLU A 82 -0.26 4.44 -14.43
CA GLU A 82 -0.46 3.14 -15.05
C GLU A 82 -0.34 1.97 -14.08
N LEU A 83 0.31 2.16 -12.91
CA LEU A 83 0.32 1.16 -11.83
C LEU A 83 -1.10 0.83 -11.34
N PHE A 84 -1.97 1.83 -11.30
CA PHE A 84 -3.35 1.68 -10.83
C PHE A 84 -4.28 1.12 -11.92
N GLU A 85 -3.78 1.01 -13.16
CA GLU A 85 -4.52 0.55 -14.34
C GLU A 85 -4.18 -0.91 -14.73
N ILE A 86 -3.27 -1.57 -14.01
CA ILE A 86 -2.85 -2.96 -14.33
C ILE A 86 -3.88 -4.04 -13.97
N GLY A 87 -5.02 -3.65 -13.39
CA GLY A 87 -6.15 -4.56 -13.16
C GLY A 87 -6.04 -5.42 -11.89
N VAL A 88 -5.19 -5.06 -10.93
CA VAL A 88 -5.10 -5.72 -9.62
C VAL A 88 -5.46 -4.76 -8.49
N PRO A 89 -5.97 -5.25 -7.35
CA PRO A 89 -6.23 -4.43 -6.18
C PRO A 89 -4.96 -3.72 -5.68
N VAL A 90 -5.08 -2.43 -5.36
CA VAL A 90 -3.99 -1.63 -4.78
C VAL A 90 -4.44 -1.08 -3.43
N LEU A 91 -3.67 -1.36 -2.39
CA LEU A 91 -3.86 -0.82 -1.04
C LEU A 91 -2.78 0.24 -0.75
N GLY A 92 -3.18 1.47 -0.50
CA GLY A 92 -2.29 2.53 -0.04
C GLY A 92 -2.30 2.65 1.49
N LEU A 93 -1.12 2.76 2.09
CA LEU A 93 -0.94 2.98 3.53
C LEU A 93 -0.16 4.29 3.74
N CYS A 94 -0.72 5.23 4.50
CA CYS A 94 -0.11 6.52 4.80
C CYS A 94 0.32 7.25 3.51
N TYR A 95 1.64 7.46 3.29
CA TYR A 95 2.18 8.05 2.07
C TYR A 95 1.63 7.39 0.79
N GLY A 96 1.53 6.05 0.76
CA GLY A 96 1.01 5.31 -0.39
C GLY A 96 -0.45 5.64 -0.70
N ALA A 97 -1.28 5.88 0.32
CA ALA A 97 -2.67 6.32 0.12
C ALA A 97 -2.73 7.77 -0.40
N GLN A 98 -1.90 8.64 0.15
CA GLN A 98 -1.79 10.03 -0.30
C GLN A 98 -1.31 10.11 -1.75
N LEU A 99 -0.25 9.37 -2.09
CA LEU A 99 0.28 9.28 -3.46
C LEU A 99 -0.78 8.77 -4.44
N MET A 100 -1.51 7.72 -4.08
CA MET A 100 -2.59 7.18 -4.91
C MET A 100 -3.65 8.24 -5.19
N MET A 101 -4.12 8.96 -4.16
CA MET A 101 -5.08 10.05 -4.34
C MET A 101 -4.51 11.17 -5.21
N HIS A 102 -3.28 11.60 -4.94
CA HIS A 102 -2.62 12.67 -5.69
C HIS A 102 -2.48 12.32 -7.19
N VAL A 103 -1.99 11.13 -7.51
CA VAL A 103 -1.78 10.69 -8.90
C VAL A 103 -3.10 10.49 -9.66
N LEU A 104 -4.16 10.07 -8.97
CA LEU A 104 -5.46 9.81 -9.59
C LEU A 104 -6.40 11.02 -9.63
N GLY A 105 -5.92 12.22 -9.25
CA GLY A 105 -6.66 13.48 -9.38
C GLY A 105 -7.44 13.89 -8.14
N GLY A 106 -7.17 13.30 -6.98
CA GLY A 106 -7.57 13.79 -5.68
C GLY A 106 -6.65 14.90 -5.18
N LYS A 107 -6.85 15.35 -3.95
CA LYS A 107 -6.09 16.43 -3.34
C LYS A 107 -5.52 16.01 -1.99
N VAL A 108 -4.24 16.27 -1.80
CA VAL A 108 -3.50 16.05 -0.56
C VAL A 108 -2.94 17.39 -0.11
N GLU A 109 -3.17 17.74 1.14
CA GLU A 109 -2.78 19.01 1.71
C GLU A 109 -2.13 18.82 3.08
N LYS A 110 -1.37 19.82 3.49
CA LYS A 110 -0.80 19.84 4.84
C LYS A 110 -1.92 20.05 5.86
N ALA A 111 -2.00 19.18 6.84
CA ALA A 111 -3.00 19.31 7.89
C ALA A 111 -2.75 20.56 8.75
N PRO A 112 -3.80 21.31 9.12
CA PRO A 112 -3.67 22.43 10.06
C PRO A 112 -3.24 21.97 11.44
N VAL A 113 -3.64 20.77 11.83
CA VAL A 113 -3.24 20.10 13.08
C VAL A 113 -2.67 18.73 12.72
N ARG A 114 -1.51 18.42 13.31
CA ARG A 114 -0.86 17.11 13.09
C ARG A 114 -1.61 16.02 13.84
N GLU A 115 -1.93 14.94 13.17
CA GLU A 115 -2.48 13.76 13.84
C GLU A 115 -1.34 12.86 14.33
N TYR A 116 -1.17 12.81 15.65
CA TYR A 116 -0.16 12.00 16.31
C TYR A 116 -0.77 11.23 17.48
N GLY A 117 -0.55 9.93 17.51
CA GLY A 117 -0.97 9.08 18.61
C GLY A 117 -2.27 8.34 18.36
N LYS A 118 -3.00 8.07 19.43
CA LYS A 118 -4.27 7.33 19.38
C LYS A 118 -5.38 8.25 18.89
N THR A 119 -6.00 7.87 17.79
CA THR A 119 -7.12 8.59 17.19
C THR A 119 -8.31 7.66 17.02
N GLU A 120 -9.49 8.10 17.40
CA GLU A 120 -10.74 7.38 17.17
C GLU A 120 -11.13 7.52 15.69
N VAL A 121 -11.46 6.39 15.07
CA VAL A 121 -11.82 6.30 13.66
C VAL A 121 -13.19 5.65 13.55
N SER A 122 -14.08 6.30 12.83
CA SER A 122 -15.37 5.74 12.45
C SER A 122 -15.25 5.09 11.08
N VAL A 123 -15.60 3.79 10.97
CA VAL A 123 -15.48 3.01 9.75
C VAL A 123 -16.85 2.62 9.19
N ASN A 124 -16.95 2.55 7.87
CA ASN A 124 -18.09 1.96 7.19
C ASN A 124 -17.94 0.43 7.16
N GLN A 125 -18.74 -0.27 7.95
CA GLN A 125 -18.70 -1.74 8.07
C GLN A 125 -19.21 -2.48 6.82
N ASP A 126 -19.85 -1.79 5.88
CA ASP A 126 -20.24 -2.37 4.58
C ASP A 126 -19.04 -2.56 3.65
N SER A 127 -17.92 -1.92 3.98
CA SER A 127 -16.67 -2.10 3.23
C SER A 127 -16.03 -3.46 3.56
N PRO A 128 -15.68 -4.27 2.55
CA PRO A 128 -15.06 -5.59 2.79
C PRO A 128 -13.77 -5.55 3.60
N ILE A 129 -13.00 -4.45 3.56
CA ILE A 129 -11.75 -4.32 4.33
C ILE A 129 -11.98 -4.03 5.81
N PHE A 130 -13.21 -3.69 6.22
CA PHE A 130 -13.58 -3.45 7.61
C PHE A 130 -14.54 -4.51 8.17
N GLN A 131 -14.64 -5.65 7.49
CA GLN A 131 -15.38 -6.79 8.02
C GLN A 131 -14.79 -7.19 9.38
N ASP A 132 -15.67 -7.41 10.36
CA ASP A 132 -15.33 -7.74 11.74
C ASP A 132 -14.59 -6.63 12.53
N VAL A 133 -14.47 -5.43 11.97
CA VAL A 133 -13.97 -4.24 12.67
C VAL A 133 -15.13 -3.50 13.32
N SER A 134 -15.00 -3.09 14.59
CA SER A 134 -16.00 -2.26 15.28
C SER A 134 -16.20 -0.93 14.56
N LYS A 135 -17.46 -0.45 14.48
CA LYS A 135 -17.79 0.82 13.81
C LYS A 135 -16.90 1.98 14.27
N ASN A 136 -16.61 2.05 15.56
CA ASN A 136 -15.63 2.97 16.13
C ASN A 136 -14.45 2.13 16.62
N THR A 137 -13.28 2.45 16.13
CA THR A 137 -12.02 1.79 16.48
C THR A 137 -10.92 2.81 16.73
N ILE A 138 -9.82 2.37 17.33
CA ILE A 138 -8.68 3.25 17.60
C ILE A 138 -7.55 2.88 16.67
N CYS A 139 -7.03 3.87 15.94
CA CYS A 139 -5.83 3.75 15.14
C CYS A 139 -4.70 4.60 15.72
N TRP A 140 -3.46 4.22 15.43
CA TRP A 140 -2.30 5.04 15.68
C TRP A 140 -2.01 5.88 14.44
N MET A 141 -2.12 7.19 14.58
CA MET A 141 -1.83 8.15 13.51
C MET A 141 -0.44 8.72 13.68
N SER A 142 0.24 8.94 12.55
CA SER A 142 1.55 9.57 12.49
C SER A 142 1.73 10.21 11.12
N HIS A 143 1.05 11.30 10.85
CA HIS A 143 1.15 12.00 9.57
C HIS A 143 0.96 13.52 9.71
N PHE A 144 1.48 14.25 8.72
CA PHE A 144 1.42 15.70 8.60
C PHE A 144 0.45 16.14 7.52
N ASP A 145 0.24 15.30 6.51
CA ASP A 145 -0.59 15.56 5.37
C ASP A 145 -1.86 14.72 5.44
N TYR A 146 -2.95 15.23 4.88
CA TYR A 146 -4.22 14.53 4.81
C TYR A 146 -4.81 14.60 3.40
N ILE A 147 -5.68 13.69 3.08
CA ILE A 147 -6.43 13.67 1.83
C ILE A 147 -7.65 14.58 2.01
N SER A 148 -7.58 15.79 1.44
CA SER A 148 -8.67 16.77 1.52
C SER A 148 -9.77 16.54 0.49
N GLN A 149 -9.44 15.83 -0.61
CA GLN A 149 -10.40 15.44 -1.63
C GLN A 149 -10.03 14.08 -2.21
N THR A 150 -10.98 13.16 -2.22
CA THR A 150 -10.79 11.85 -2.86
C THR A 150 -10.70 11.98 -4.37
N ALA A 151 -9.93 11.10 -5.00
CA ALA A 151 -9.88 10.99 -6.45
C ALA A 151 -11.24 10.50 -7.01
N PRO A 152 -11.56 10.83 -8.29
CA PRO A 152 -12.75 10.32 -8.95
C PRO A 152 -12.86 8.79 -8.86
N GLY A 153 -14.05 8.29 -8.51
CA GLY A 153 -14.31 6.84 -8.36
C GLY A 153 -13.95 6.27 -6.98
N PHE A 154 -13.42 7.07 -6.06
CA PHE A 154 -13.17 6.66 -4.67
C PHE A 154 -14.29 7.13 -3.75
N VAL A 155 -14.57 6.33 -2.74
CA VAL A 155 -15.50 6.66 -1.67
C VAL A 155 -14.80 6.65 -0.33
N VAL A 156 -15.21 7.54 0.56
CA VAL A 156 -14.69 7.58 1.93
C VAL A 156 -15.34 6.44 2.72
N ILE A 157 -14.52 5.57 3.29
CA ILE A 157 -14.95 4.42 4.08
C ILE A 157 -14.52 4.46 5.54
N ALA A 158 -13.70 5.44 5.92
CA ALA A 158 -13.32 5.72 7.29
C ALA A 158 -13.01 7.21 7.47
N THR A 159 -13.33 7.75 8.64
CA THR A 159 -13.09 9.17 8.99
C THR A 159 -12.66 9.29 10.45
N THR A 160 -11.88 10.32 10.74
CA THR A 160 -11.65 10.86 12.08
C THR A 160 -12.65 11.97 12.38
N ALA A 161 -12.68 12.46 13.62
CA ALA A 161 -13.59 13.56 14.02
C ALA A 161 -13.08 14.93 13.56
N ASP A 162 -11.78 15.06 13.24
CA ASP A 162 -11.10 16.29 12.82
C ASP A 162 -10.98 16.38 11.30
#